data_72a4973a35064d4b73e00f96c5e6c976
#
_entry.id   72a4973a35064d4b73e00f96c5e6c976
#
_cell.length_a   1.000
_cell.length_b   1.000
_cell.length_c   1.000
_cell.angle_alpha   90.00
_cell.angle_beta   90.00
_cell.angle_gamma   90.00
#
_symmetry.space_group_name_H-M   'P 1'
#
loop_
_entity.id
_entity.type
_entity.pdbx_description
1 polymer ?
#
loop_
_entity_poly.entity_id
_entity_poly.type
_entity_poly.pdbx_seq_one_letter_code
_entity_poly.pdbx_strand_id
1 'polypeptide(L)'
;PPVLFDRTRGWYTTAPFSEPEIFEFPEGIGSVECVNVEHEEVTMLPRHIRANKFNFKYGLGREFIEVLKLLHKLGLDQTKPHRVRSAQGPVDVAPRDMVAAVLPDPATIGPRMTGKTCAGVLVTGKDFDGKDRATYLYHVADNAETMAEYNAQCVVAQTAFNPVIALELMAQGIWRGAGVLGPEAFDAKPFLDLMASSHGYNERWVAQERLPASPLRHP
;
A
#
# COMPACT_ATOMS: atom_id res chain seq x y z
N PRO A 1 3.93 -14.02 -5.30
CA PRO A 1 5.00 -13.15 -5.83
C PRO A 1 4.42 -11.83 -6.32
N PRO A 2 5.15 -10.70 -6.15
CA PRO A 2 4.70 -9.42 -6.65
C PRO A 2 4.37 -9.45 -8.15
N VAL A 3 3.26 -8.84 -8.51
CA VAL A 3 2.80 -8.72 -9.90
C VAL A 3 3.10 -7.30 -10.39
N LEU A 4 3.61 -7.19 -11.60
CA LEU A 4 3.82 -5.94 -12.32
C LEU A 4 3.07 -6.00 -13.65
N PHE A 5 2.83 -4.83 -14.21
CA PHE A 5 2.22 -4.73 -15.54
C PHE A 5 3.06 -3.85 -16.47
N ASP A 6 3.28 -4.33 -17.68
CA ASP A 6 3.82 -3.55 -18.80
C ASP A 6 2.93 -3.79 -20.02
N ARG A 7 2.50 -2.73 -20.69
CA ARG A 7 1.51 -2.81 -21.79
C ARG A 7 1.98 -3.65 -22.96
N THR A 8 3.29 -3.77 -23.15
CA THR A 8 3.86 -4.60 -24.22
C THR A 8 4.02 -6.06 -23.81
N ARG A 9 4.19 -6.33 -22.53
CA ARG A 9 4.44 -7.66 -21.96
C ARG A 9 3.21 -8.30 -21.31
N GLY A 10 2.25 -7.47 -20.85
CA GLY A 10 1.16 -7.88 -19.98
C GLY A 10 1.58 -7.97 -18.51
N TRP A 11 0.83 -8.73 -17.72
CA TRP A 11 1.19 -8.99 -16.32
C TRP A 11 2.35 -9.99 -16.23
N TYR A 12 3.27 -9.72 -15.31
CA TYR A 12 4.38 -10.61 -15.01
C TYR A 12 4.74 -10.54 -13.53
N THR A 13 5.44 -11.53 -13.03
CA THR A 13 5.84 -11.61 -11.61
C THR A 13 7.32 -11.34 -11.43
N THR A 14 7.67 -10.85 -10.25
CA THR A 14 9.05 -10.67 -9.79
C THR A 14 9.29 -11.41 -8.47
N ALA A 15 10.54 -11.44 -8.03
CA ALA A 15 10.84 -11.92 -6.69
C ALA A 15 10.31 -10.95 -5.62
N PRO A 16 9.82 -11.44 -4.48
CA PRO A 16 9.50 -10.59 -3.34
C PRO A 16 10.69 -9.73 -2.92
N PHE A 17 10.44 -8.49 -2.56
CA PHE A 17 11.44 -7.51 -2.12
C PHE A 17 12.54 -7.23 -3.16
N SER A 18 12.23 -7.41 -4.44
CA SER A 18 13.13 -7.11 -5.56
C SER A 18 13.07 -5.64 -5.97
N GLU A 19 14.00 -5.24 -6.85
CA GLU A 19 14.09 -3.91 -7.45
C GLU A 19 14.04 -2.78 -6.40
N PRO A 20 14.97 -2.76 -5.44
CA PRO A 20 15.02 -1.71 -4.43
C PRO A 20 15.26 -0.35 -5.08
N GLU A 21 14.55 0.67 -4.59
CA GLU A 21 14.77 2.07 -4.97
C GLU A 21 14.63 2.96 -3.74
N ILE A 22 15.36 4.06 -3.72
CA ILE A 22 15.19 5.09 -2.69
C ILE A 22 14.12 6.07 -3.17
N PHE A 23 13.07 6.21 -2.38
CA PHE A 23 12.00 7.15 -2.64
C PHE A 23 11.97 8.25 -1.57
N GLU A 24 11.90 9.51 -2.02
CA GLU A 24 11.77 10.68 -1.15
C GLU A 24 10.30 10.91 -0.82
N PHE A 25 9.92 10.57 0.40
CA PHE A 25 8.58 10.82 0.92
C PHE A 25 8.45 12.23 1.48
N PRO A 26 7.26 12.84 1.36
CA PRO A 26 7.00 14.20 1.84
C PRO A 26 6.85 14.26 3.36
N GLU A 27 6.61 15.47 3.86
CA GLU A 27 6.19 15.78 5.24
C GLU A 27 7.15 15.25 6.32
N GLY A 28 8.45 15.27 6.04
CA GLY A 28 9.49 14.90 6.99
C GLY A 28 9.72 13.40 7.14
N ILE A 29 9.07 12.55 6.35
CA ILE A 29 9.37 11.11 6.30
C ILE A 29 10.76 10.89 5.69
N GLY A 30 11.09 11.60 4.59
CA GLY A 30 12.41 11.57 3.95
C GLY A 30 12.64 10.35 3.07
N SER A 31 13.93 10.00 2.88
CA SER A 31 14.38 8.91 2.00
C SER A 31 14.10 7.53 2.60
N VAL A 32 13.34 6.71 1.91
CA VAL A 32 13.05 5.33 2.32
C VAL A 32 13.33 4.37 1.16
N GLU A 33 14.01 3.26 1.46
CA GLU A 33 14.17 2.17 0.50
C GLU A 33 12.83 1.44 0.32
N CYS A 34 12.32 1.44 -0.92
CA CYS A 34 11.08 0.79 -1.33
C CYS A 34 11.39 -0.42 -2.21
N VAL A 35 10.64 -1.50 -2.05
CA VAL A 35 10.82 -2.76 -2.76
C VAL A 35 9.50 -3.26 -3.34
N ASN A 36 9.56 -4.09 -4.37
CA ASN A 36 8.36 -4.72 -4.93
C ASN A 36 7.70 -5.65 -3.90
N VAL A 37 6.41 -5.43 -3.69
CA VAL A 37 5.53 -6.33 -2.92
C VAL A 37 4.28 -6.62 -3.72
N GLU A 38 3.56 -7.68 -3.34
CA GLU A 38 2.29 -8.02 -3.95
C GLU A 38 1.20 -7.04 -3.48
N HIS A 39 0.49 -6.46 -4.44
CA HIS A 39 -0.64 -5.57 -4.16
C HIS A 39 -1.66 -5.58 -5.30
N GLU A 40 -2.94 -5.47 -4.97
CA GLU A 40 -4.07 -5.62 -5.90
C GLU A 40 -4.18 -4.48 -6.90
N GLU A 41 -3.73 -3.26 -6.60
CA GLU A 41 -3.80 -2.13 -7.53
C GLU A 41 -3.13 -2.44 -8.87
N VAL A 42 -2.02 -3.20 -8.85
CA VAL A 42 -1.32 -3.57 -10.09
C VAL A 42 -2.18 -4.48 -10.98
N THR A 43 -3.11 -5.22 -10.40
CA THR A 43 -4.02 -6.08 -11.18
C THR A 43 -5.29 -5.35 -11.62
N MET A 44 -5.69 -4.30 -10.92
CA MET A 44 -6.94 -3.57 -11.17
C MET A 44 -6.74 -2.33 -12.04
N LEU A 45 -5.77 -1.48 -11.71
CA LEU A 45 -5.53 -0.21 -12.42
C LEU A 45 -5.37 -0.36 -13.94
N PRO A 46 -4.62 -1.35 -14.49
CA PRO A 46 -4.45 -1.49 -15.94
C PRO A 46 -5.74 -1.79 -16.71
N ARG A 47 -6.79 -2.22 -16.03
CA ARG A 47 -8.11 -2.51 -16.64
C ARG A 47 -8.90 -1.24 -16.90
N HIS A 48 -8.67 -0.19 -16.11
CA HIS A 48 -9.43 1.05 -16.15
C HIS A 48 -8.59 2.24 -16.61
N ILE A 49 -7.26 2.21 -16.39
CA ILE A 49 -6.37 3.34 -16.67
C ILE A 49 -5.39 2.98 -17.79
N ARG A 50 -5.28 3.89 -18.78
CA ARG A 50 -4.34 3.76 -19.89
C ARG A 50 -2.97 4.32 -19.52
N ALA A 51 -2.15 3.51 -18.86
CA ALA A 51 -0.73 3.77 -18.68
C ALA A 51 0.10 2.60 -19.21
N ASN A 52 1.40 2.81 -19.41
CA ASN A 52 2.28 1.80 -20.00
C ASN A 52 2.80 0.81 -18.97
N LYS A 53 3.03 1.29 -17.73
CA LYS A 53 3.58 0.47 -16.65
C LYS A 53 2.84 0.74 -15.36
N PHE A 54 2.67 -0.32 -14.57
CA PHE A 54 2.17 -0.26 -13.20
C PHE A 54 3.04 -1.16 -12.33
N ASN A 55 3.47 -0.63 -11.22
CA ASN A 55 4.15 -1.36 -10.16
C ASN A 55 3.65 -0.88 -8.80
N PHE A 56 3.84 -1.68 -7.78
CA PHE A 56 3.62 -1.29 -6.40
C PHE A 56 4.89 -1.55 -5.59
N LYS A 57 5.34 -0.56 -4.85
CA LYS A 57 6.50 -0.65 -3.97
C LYS A 57 6.17 -0.20 -2.57
N TYR A 58 6.75 -0.85 -1.60
CA TYR A 58 6.52 -0.58 -0.20
C TYR A 58 7.81 -0.29 0.54
N GLY A 59 7.83 0.77 1.34
CA GLY A 59 8.91 1.12 2.25
C GLY A 59 8.74 0.40 3.58
N LEU A 60 9.30 -0.79 3.72
CA LEU A 60 9.19 -1.61 4.92
C LEU A 60 10.36 -1.41 5.90
N GLY A 61 11.42 -0.74 5.46
CA GLY A 61 12.69 -0.67 6.19
C GLY A 61 13.56 -1.92 6.00
N ARG A 62 14.86 -1.69 5.93
CA ARG A 62 15.85 -2.75 5.62
C ARG A 62 15.82 -3.89 6.64
N GLU A 63 15.83 -3.57 7.93
CA GLU A 63 15.82 -4.58 9.00
C GLU A 63 14.60 -5.51 8.90
N PHE A 64 13.42 -4.94 8.67
CA PHE A 64 12.21 -5.76 8.53
C PHE A 64 12.24 -6.64 7.30
N ILE A 65 12.75 -6.13 6.17
CA ILE A 65 12.92 -6.93 4.93
C ILE A 65 13.90 -8.09 5.17
N GLU A 66 15.00 -7.87 5.89
CA GLU A 66 15.96 -8.91 6.22
C GLU A 66 15.34 -10.01 7.09
N VAL A 67 14.53 -9.63 8.08
CA VAL A 67 13.78 -10.58 8.92
C VAL A 67 12.81 -11.40 8.05
N LEU A 68 12.04 -10.77 7.18
CA LEU A 68 11.11 -11.47 6.30
C LEU A 68 11.82 -12.44 5.34
N LYS A 69 12.96 -12.03 4.77
CA LYS A 69 13.79 -12.90 3.93
C LYS A 69 14.34 -14.10 4.71
N LEU A 70 14.72 -13.90 5.97
CA LEU A 70 15.18 -14.98 6.85
C LEU A 70 14.05 -15.96 7.16
N LEU A 71 12.87 -15.47 7.52
CA LEU A 71 11.70 -16.33 7.75
C LEU A 71 11.35 -17.15 6.51
N HIS A 72 11.39 -16.53 5.33
CA HIS A 72 11.18 -17.21 4.05
C HIS A 72 12.24 -18.30 3.81
N LYS A 73 13.51 -17.97 4.01
CA LYS A 73 14.63 -18.94 3.85
C LYS A 73 14.50 -20.14 4.79
N LEU A 74 13.96 -19.95 5.98
CA LEU A 74 13.70 -21.01 6.96
C LEU A 74 12.37 -21.75 6.71
N GLY A 75 11.57 -21.32 5.73
CA GLY A 75 10.25 -21.90 5.45
C GLY A 75 9.19 -21.56 6.50
N LEU A 76 9.43 -20.53 7.33
CA LEU A 76 8.52 -20.13 8.40
C LEU A 76 7.31 -19.32 7.91
N ASP A 77 7.29 -18.92 6.65
CA ASP A 77 6.16 -18.29 5.95
C ASP A 77 5.20 -19.30 5.29
N GLN A 78 5.53 -20.59 5.34
CA GLN A 78 4.71 -21.63 4.72
C GLN A 78 3.36 -21.80 5.43
N THR A 79 2.33 -21.99 4.62
CA THR A 79 0.94 -22.20 5.08
C THR A 79 0.57 -23.67 5.16
N LYS A 80 1.36 -24.57 4.56
CA LYS A 80 1.11 -26.01 4.62
C LYS A 80 1.47 -26.53 6.00
N PRO A 81 0.54 -27.26 6.69
CA PRO A 81 0.84 -27.84 7.99
C PRO A 81 1.95 -28.90 7.91
N HIS A 82 2.77 -28.92 8.94
CA HIS A 82 3.79 -29.92 9.20
C HIS A 82 3.54 -30.63 10.51
N ARG A 83 3.81 -31.92 10.55
CA ARG A 83 3.67 -32.74 11.77
C ARG A 83 4.80 -32.39 12.74
N VAL A 84 4.46 -31.80 13.89
CA VAL A 84 5.42 -31.41 14.91
C VAL A 84 5.17 -32.15 16.22
N ARG A 85 6.20 -32.30 17.06
CA ARG A 85 6.08 -32.88 18.38
C ARG A 85 5.51 -31.86 19.36
N SER A 86 4.57 -32.28 20.20
CA SER A 86 4.10 -31.49 21.36
C SER A 86 4.07 -32.38 22.62
N ALA A 87 3.92 -31.75 23.79
CA ALA A 87 3.80 -32.46 25.06
C ALA A 87 2.54 -33.38 25.13
N GLN A 88 1.55 -33.09 24.30
CA GLN A 88 0.27 -33.83 24.24
C GLN A 88 0.23 -34.82 23.07
N GLY A 89 1.36 -35.05 22.41
CA GLY A 89 1.49 -35.86 21.21
C GLY A 89 1.71 -35.02 19.95
N PRO A 90 1.92 -35.69 18.80
CA PRO A 90 2.17 -34.98 17.54
C PRO A 90 0.94 -34.20 17.09
N VAL A 91 1.15 -32.92 16.68
CA VAL A 91 0.12 -32.03 16.15
C VAL A 91 0.55 -31.51 14.76
N ASP A 92 -0.42 -31.10 13.94
CA ASP A 92 -0.16 -30.48 12.65
C ASP A 92 -0.23 -28.96 12.79
N VAL A 93 0.85 -28.27 12.43
CA VAL A 93 0.98 -26.81 12.59
C VAL A 93 1.52 -26.20 11.30
N ALA A 94 0.90 -25.14 10.81
CA ALA A 94 1.45 -24.33 9.74
C ALA A 94 2.53 -23.38 10.33
N PRO A 95 3.75 -23.35 9.77
CA PRO A 95 4.83 -22.51 10.29
C PRO A 95 4.45 -21.04 10.41
N ARG A 96 3.76 -20.48 9.42
CA ARG A 96 3.29 -19.10 9.44
C ARG A 96 2.36 -18.81 10.64
N ASP A 97 1.50 -19.74 11.00
CA ASP A 97 0.56 -19.56 12.10
C ASP A 97 1.27 -19.53 13.46
N MET A 98 2.37 -20.30 13.59
CA MET A 98 3.24 -20.21 14.77
C MET A 98 3.96 -18.86 14.85
N VAL A 99 4.49 -18.37 13.74
CA VAL A 99 5.11 -17.02 13.72
C VAL A 99 4.07 -15.97 14.10
N ALA A 100 2.89 -16.01 13.49
CA ALA A 100 1.82 -15.07 13.79
C ALA A 100 1.37 -15.11 15.28
N ALA A 101 1.32 -16.30 15.87
CA ALA A 101 0.90 -16.47 17.26
C ALA A 101 1.86 -15.86 18.30
N VAL A 102 3.14 -15.69 17.97
CA VAL A 102 4.15 -15.09 18.87
C VAL A 102 4.41 -13.62 18.61
N LEU A 103 3.86 -13.05 17.55
CA LEU A 103 3.97 -11.62 17.26
C LEU A 103 3.07 -10.81 18.20
N PRO A 104 3.45 -9.55 18.50
CA PRO A 104 2.57 -8.65 19.25
C PRO A 104 1.23 -8.46 18.55
N ASP A 105 0.15 -8.42 19.34
CA ASP A 105 -1.16 -8.08 18.81
C ASP A 105 -1.15 -6.65 18.25
N PRO A 106 -1.46 -6.45 16.96
CA PRO A 106 -1.49 -5.13 16.33
C PRO A 106 -2.38 -4.12 17.06
N ALA A 107 -3.46 -4.58 17.71
CA ALA A 107 -4.35 -3.70 18.48
C ALA A 107 -3.65 -3.06 19.70
N THR A 108 -2.56 -3.64 20.18
CA THR A 108 -1.83 -3.17 21.38
C THR A 108 -0.64 -2.28 21.08
N ILE A 109 -0.23 -2.16 19.82
CA ILE A 109 1.00 -1.43 19.47
C ILE A 109 0.76 0.05 19.16
N GLY A 110 -0.46 0.46 18.80
CA GLY A 110 -0.80 1.84 18.42
C GLY A 110 -0.24 2.91 19.37
N PRO A 111 -0.45 2.81 20.71
CA PRO A 111 0.08 3.80 21.67
C PRO A 111 1.60 3.89 21.75
N ARG A 112 2.31 2.89 21.26
CA ARG A 112 3.78 2.82 21.26
C ARG A 112 4.41 3.17 19.92
N MET A 113 3.60 3.24 18.87
CA MET A 113 4.06 3.61 17.54
C MET A 113 4.35 5.10 17.48
N THR A 114 5.39 5.44 16.75
CA THR A 114 5.76 6.82 16.41
C THR A 114 6.02 6.93 14.92
N GLY A 115 5.82 8.13 14.37
CA GLY A 115 6.08 8.39 12.96
C GLY A 115 4.80 8.45 12.13
N LYS A 116 4.99 8.39 10.83
CA LYS A 116 3.95 8.65 9.83
C LYS A 116 3.86 7.53 8.80
N THR A 117 2.67 7.35 8.25
CA THR A 117 2.45 6.54 7.05
C THR A 117 2.16 7.44 5.87
N CYS A 118 2.63 7.07 4.69
CA CYS A 118 2.34 7.77 3.44
C CYS A 118 1.86 6.76 2.41
N ALA A 119 0.62 6.91 1.97
CA ALA A 119 0.11 6.24 0.78
C ALA A 119 0.16 7.22 -0.39
N GLY A 120 0.58 6.76 -1.59
CA GLY A 120 0.69 7.67 -2.70
C GLY A 120 0.84 7.01 -4.06
N VAL A 121 0.55 7.78 -5.11
CA VAL A 121 0.69 7.38 -6.50
C VAL A 121 1.60 8.37 -7.21
N LEU A 122 2.73 7.89 -7.73
CA LEU A 122 3.59 8.66 -8.62
C LEU A 122 3.21 8.37 -10.07
N VAL A 123 2.70 9.37 -10.77
CA VAL A 123 2.37 9.30 -12.19
C VAL A 123 3.42 10.04 -12.98
N THR A 124 4.04 9.37 -13.94
CA THR A 124 5.03 9.97 -14.85
C THR A 124 4.57 9.83 -16.30
N GLY A 125 4.81 10.82 -17.10
CA GLY A 125 4.41 10.80 -18.50
C GLY A 125 4.65 12.14 -19.19
N LYS A 126 3.86 12.40 -20.23
CA LYS A 126 3.85 13.67 -20.92
C LYS A 126 2.54 14.41 -20.67
N ASP A 127 2.62 15.71 -20.49
CA ASP A 127 1.46 16.57 -20.41
C ASP A 127 0.82 16.80 -21.80
N PHE A 128 -0.20 17.64 -21.87
CA PHE A 128 -0.90 17.97 -23.12
C PHE A 128 -0.02 18.72 -24.12
N ASP A 129 1.06 19.38 -23.65
CA ASP A 129 2.03 20.07 -24.48
C ASP A 129 3.20 19.15 -24.90
N GLY A 130 3.18 17.89 -24.51
CA GLY A 130 4.21 16.89 -24.81
C GLY A 130 5.46 17.00 -23.93
N LYS A 131 5.44 17.81 -22.86
CA LYS A 131 6.53 17.96 -21.91
C LYS A 131 6.49 16.84 -20.88
N ASP A 132 7.66 16.41 -20.44
CA ASP A 132 7.76 15.41 -19.37
C ASP A 132 7.21 15.99 -18.07
N ARG A 133 6.34 15.22 -17.43
CA ARG A 133 5.67 15.57 -16.18
C ARG A 133 5.73 14.41 -15.20
N ALA A 134 5.89 14.73 -13.93
CA ALA A 134 5.78 13.80 -12.83
C ALA A 134 4.94 14.43 -11.72
N THR A 135 3.86 13.78 -11.35
CA THR A 135 2.96 14.23 -10.27
C THR A 135 2.88 13.12 -9.22
N TYR A 136 3.17 13.48 -7.98
CA TYR A 136 2.98 12.60 -6.82
C TYR A 136 1.70 13.02 -6.08
N LEU A 137 0.72 12.14 -6.07
CA LEU A 137 -0.50 12.30 -5.30
C LEU A 137 -0.36 11.45 -4.05
N TYR A 138 -0.50 12.05 -2.85
CA TYR A 138 -0.26 11.34 -1.60
C TYR A 138 -1.17 11.79 -0.46
N HIS A 139 -1.29 10.91 0.52
CA HIS A 139 -1.94 11.16 1.80
C HIS A 139 -1.01 10.68 2.92
N VAL A 140 -0.74 11.55 3.90
CA VAL A 140 0.10 11.24 5.08
C VAL A 140 -0.78 11.21 6.32
N ALA A 141 -0.59 10.21 7.18
CA ALA A 141 -1.22 10.12 8.49
C ALA A 141 -0.14 10.01 9.58
N ASP A 142 -0.20 10.88 10.59
CA ASP A 142 0.68 10.86 11.76
C ASP A 142 0.06 10.03 12.87
N ASN A 143 0.85 9.12 13.46
CA ASN A 143 0.34 8.21 14.48
C ASN A 143 -0.08 8.94 15.77
N ALA A 144 0.62 9.99 16.17
CA ALA A 144 0.26 10.74 17.37
C ALA A 144 -1.09 11.48 17.19
N GLU A 145 -1.30 12.03 16.00
CA GLU A 145 -2.54 12.72 15.64
C GLU A 145 -3.73 11.75 15.58
N THR A 146 -3.57 10.63 14.86
CA THR A 146 -4.66 9.64 14.72
C THR A 146 -4.99 8.93 16.04
N MET A 147 -3.98 8.69 16.89
CA MET A 147 -4.22 8.16 18.23
C MET A 147 -4.96 9.18 19.12
N ALA A 148 -4.64 10.47 19.03
CA ALA A 148 -5.31 11.51 19.79
C ALA A 148 -6.76 11.72 19.35
N GLU A 149 -7.03 11.69 18.05
CA GLU A 149 -8.33 12.01 17.48
C GLU A 149 -9.27 10.79 17.44
N TYR A 150 -8.75 9.63 16.99
CA TYR A 150 -9.57 8.43 16.71
C TYR A 150 -9.27 7.25 17.65
N ASN A 151 -8.27 7.38 18.53
CA ASN A 151 -7.75 6.26 19.32
C ASN A 151 -7.36 5.05 18.41
N ALA A 152 -6.85 5.33 17.24
CA ALA A 152 -6.46 4.35 16.22
C ALA A 152 -5.07 4.65 15.68
N GLN A 153 -4.28 3.62 15.43
CA GLN A 153 -2.98 3.79 14.78
C GLN A 153 -3.15 4.35 13.34
N CYS A 154 -2.13 5.08 12.87
CA CYS A 154 -2.21 5.80 11.59
C CYS A 154 -2.58 4.92 10.39
N VAL A 155 -2.07 3.68 10.32
CA VAL A 155 -2.42 2.73 9.26
C VAL A 155 -3.91 2.36 9.31
N VAL A 156 -4.45 2.14 10.51
CA VAL A 156 -5.88 1.81 10.70
C VAL A 156 -6.76 2.97 10.29
N ALA A 157 -6.48 4.17 10.77
CA ALA A 157 -7.23 5.37 10.41
C ALA A 157 -7.20 5.63 8.90
N GLN A 158 -6.00 5.67 8.31
CA GLN A 158 -5.81 5.91 6.88
C GLN A 158 -6.51 4.88 5.99
N THR A 159 -6.55 3.62 6.42
CA THR A 159 -7.21 2.54 5.67
C THR A 159 -8.72 2.59 5.83
N ALA A 160 -9.22 2.91 7.03
CA ALA A 160 -10.65 2.84 7.36
C ALA A 160 -11.50 3.89 6.64
N PHE A 161 -10.98 5.09 6.37
CA PHE A 161 -11.72 6.14 5.67
C PHE A 161 -12.18 5.71 4.28
N ASN A 162 -11.33 5.03 3.53
CA ASN A 162 -11.58 4.70 2.12
C ASN A 162 -12.86 3.86 1.91
N PRO A 163 -13.06 2.72 2.58
CA PRO A 163 -14.28 1.93 2.41
C PRO A 163 -15.53 2.64 2.94
N VAL A 164 -15.41 3.48 3.98
CA VAL A 164 -16.55 4.22 4.53
C VAL A 164 -17.01 5.30 3.54
N ILE A 165 -16.09 6.07 2.96
CA ILE A 165 -16.40 7.06 1.91
C ILE A 165 -17.04 6.36 0.69
N ALA A 166 -16.50 5.24 0.26
CA ALA A 166 -17.07 4.46 -0.84
C ALA A 166 -18.50 4.01 -0.53
N LEU A 167 -18.76 3.50 0.67
CA LEU A 167 -20.09 3.10 1.12
C LEU A 167 -21.07 4.27 1.12
N GLU A 168 -20.64 5.44 1.57
CA GLU A 168 -21.46 6.65 1.57
C GLU A 168 -21.81 7.09 0.14
N LEU A 169 -20.85 7.10 -0.79
CA LEU A 169 -21.10 7.43 -2.19
C LEU A 169 -22.03 6.42 -2.87
N MET A 170 -21.95 5.15 -2.50
CA MET A 170 -22.88 4.12 -2.96
C MET A 170 -24.28 4.34 -2.38
N ALA A 171 -24.40 4.65 -1.10
CA ALA A 171 -25.68 4.93 -0.45
C ALA A 171 -26.37 6.18 -1.04
N GLN A 172 -25.60 7.19 -1.40
CA GLN A 172 -26.10 8.39 -2.11
C GLN A 172 -26.40 8.11 -3.60
N GLY A 173 -26.05 6.94 -4.12
CA GLY A 173 -26.21 6.57 -5.51
C GLY A 173 -25.31 7.33 -6.47
N ILE A 174 -24.21 7.92 -6.00
CA ILE A 174 -23.18 8.58 -6.81
C ILE A 174 -22.32 7.52 -7.48
N TRP A 175 -21.82 6.56 -6.71
CA TRP A 175 -21.15 5.38 -7.25
C TRP A 175 -22.17 4.26 -7.47
N ARG A 176 -22.34 3.84 -8.73
CA ARG A 176 -23.25 2.77 -9.13
C ARG A 176 -22.58 1.81 -10.08
N GLY A 177 -22.78 0.51 -9.88
CA GLY A 177 -22.25 -0.53 -10.73
C GLY A 177 -22.87 -1.88 -10.41
N ALA A 178 -22.73 -2.85 -11.32
CA ALA A 178 -23.19 -4.21 -11.14
C ALA A 178 -21.99 -5.14 -10.95
N GLY A 179 -22.07 -6.06 -9.99
CA GLY A 179 -21.03 -7.03 -9.68
C GLY A 179 -20.03 -6.51 -8.63
N VAL A 180 -18.85 -7.12 -8.58
CA VAL A 180 -17.75 -6.72 -7.72
C VAL A 180 -16.80 -5.84 -8.53
N LEU A 181 -16.69 -4.58 -8.13
CA LEU A 181 -15.89 -3.56 -8.81
C LEU A 181 -14.87 -2.95 -7.83
N GLY A 182 -13.66 -2.68 -8.31
CA GLY A 182 -12.70 -1.85 -7.59
C GLY A 182 -13.03 -0.37 -7.72
N PRO A 183 -12.49 0.49 -6.84
CA PRO A 183 -12.71 1.94 -6.88
C PRO A 183 -12.26 2.56 -8.21
N GLU A 184 -11.33 1.95 -8.92
CA GLU A 184 -10.82 2.39 -10.22
C GLU A 184 -11.88 2.41 -11.33
N ALA A 185 -13.00 1.74 -11.12
CA ALA A 185 -14.14 1.74 -12.06
C ALA A 185 -15.02 2.99 -11.97
N PHE A 186 -14.80 3.83 -10.94
CA PHE A 186 -15.63 4.99 -10.64
C PHE A 186 -14.90 6.31 -10.83
N ASP A 187 -15.66 7.41 -10.93
CA ASP A 187 -15.08 8.75 -10.88
C ASP A 187 -14.51 9.03 -9.50
N ALA A 188 -13.22 9.39 -9.47
CA ALA A 188 -12.52 9.69 -8.23
C ALA A 188 -12.91 11.04 -7.60
N LYS A 189 -13.44 11.99 -8.41
CA LYS A 189 -13.70 13.34 -7.92
C LYS A 189 -14.70 13.39 -6.75
N PRO A 190 -15.86 12.72 -6.79
CA PRO A 190 -16.78 12.71 -5.64
C PRO A 190 -16.15 12.13 -4.37
N PHE A 191 -15.27 11.14 -4.52
CA PHE A 191 -14.54 10.55 -3.40
C PHE A 191 -13.58 11.56 -2.75
N LEU A 192 -12.76 12.21 -3.57
CA LEU A 192 -11.79 13.19 -3.10
C LEU A 192 -12.48 14.44 -2.49
N ASP A 193 -13.59 14.88 -3.08
CA ASP A 193 -14.38 16.00 -2.56
C ASP A 193 -14.99 15.68 -1.19
N LEU A 194 -15.57 14.49 -1.03
CA LEU A 194 -16.17 14.06 0.24
C LEU A 194 -15.10 13.88 1.31
N MET A 195 -13.98 13.27 0.97
CA MET A 195 -12.84 13.09 1.87
C MET A 195 -12.30 14.43 2.37
N ALA A 196 -12.16 15.44 1.49
CA ALA A 196 -11.63 16.76 1.83
C ALA A 196 -12.65 17.68 2.51
N SER A 197 -13.93 17.35 2.51
CA SER A 197 -15.00 18.19 3.05
C SER A 197 -14.88 18.34 4.57
N SER A 198 -15.05 19.58 5.07
CA SER A 198 -15.12 19.87 6.50
C SER A 198 -16.35 19.27 7.20
N HIS A 199 -17.39 18.93 6.44
CA HIS A 199 -18.59 18.23 6.89
C HIS A 199 -18.47 16.70 6.67
N GLY A 200 -17.38 16.25 6.02
CA GLY A 200 -17.04 14.86 5.80
C GLY A 200 -15.91 14.44 6.74
N TYR A 201 -14.78 14.04 6.14
CA TYR A 201 -13.67 13.42 6.88
C TYR A 201 -12.53 14.38 7.18
N ASN A 202 -12.55 15.60 6.60
CA ASN A 202 -11.50 16.61 6.73
C ASN A 202 -10.08 16.11 6.41
N GLU A 203 -9.98 15.07 5.62
CA GLU A 203 -8.75 14.47 5.14
C GLU A 203 -8.56 14.78 3.66
N ARG A 204 -7.33 14.91 3.19
CA ARG A 204 -7.11 15.23 1.78
C ARG A 204 -5.85 14.60 1.21
N TRP A 205 -5.96 14.21 -0.04
CA TRP A 205 -4.81 13.91 -0.86
C TRP A 205 -4.17 15.21 -1.36
N VAL A 206 -2.84 15.24 -1.32
CA VAL A 206 -2.02 16.36 -1.78
C VAL A 206 -1.39 15.98 -3.11
N ALA A 207 -1.51 16.87 -4.10
CA ALA A 207 -0.82 16.73 -5.38
C ALA A 207 0.46 17.57 -5.37
N GLN A 208 1.61 16.94 -5.61
CA GLN A 208 2.91 17.56 -5.69
C GLN A 208 3.54 17.31 -7.05
N GLU A 209 3.87 18.38 -7.78
CA GLU A 209 4.69 18.26 -8.98
C GLU A 209 6.13 17.90 -8.59
N ARG A 210 6.67 16.91 -9.27
CA ARG A 210 8.06 16.47 -9.11
C ARG A 210 8.81 16.67 -10.41
N LEU A 211 10.11 16.85 -10.30
CA LEU A 211 10.95 16.79 -11.49
C LEU A 211 10.87 15.37 -12.04
N PRO A 212 10.66 15.21 -13.37
CA PRO A 212 10.76 13.89 -13.98
C PRO A 212 12.10 13.28 -13.57
N ALA A 213 12.08 12.11 -12.95
CA ALA A 213 13.29 11.46 -12.53
C ALA A 213 14.19 11.30 -13.78
N SER A 214 15.41 11.79 -13.69
CA SER A 214 16.46 11.39 -14.61
C SER A 214 16.48 9.86 -14.60
N PRO A 215 16.61 9.18 -15.75
CA PRO A 215 16.53 7.72 -15.79
C PRO A 215 17.42 7.15 -14.70
N LEU A 216 16.79 6.34 -13.82
CA LEU A 216 17.37 5.80 -12.61
C LEU A 216 18.82 5.36 -12.86
N ARG A 217 19.77 6.00 -12.20
CA ARG A 217 21.12 5.44 -12.09
C ARG A 217 20.98 4.25 -11.16
N HIS A 218 20.95 3.07 -11.73
CA HIS A 218 21.17 1.86 -10.97
C HIS A 218 22.56 1.94 -10.31
N PRO A 219 22.69 1.62 -9.02
CA PRO A 219 23.98 1.56 -8.36
C PRO A 219 24.85 0.46 -8.97
#